data_8b938072aed35ae36b7a1054b3bca6b6
#
_entry.id   8b938072aed35ae36b7a1054b3bca6b6
#
_cell.length_a   1.000
_cell.length_b   1.000
_cell.length_c   1.000
_cell.angle_alpha   90.00
_cell.angle_beta   90.00
_cell.angle_gamma   90.00
#
_symmetry.space_group_name_H-M   'P 1'
#
loop_
_entity.id
_entity.type
_entity.pdbx_description
1 polymer ?
#
loop_
_entity_poly.entity_id
_entity_poly.type
_entity_poly.pdbx_seq_one_letter_code
_entity_poly.pdbx_strand_id
1 'polypeptide(L)'
;MKNVNKKYIIFFLSVTFLIVCFSIVYLKYQIGNPEVKDSTPLFFSTQNISKEIPVVSEVKISQNATVDTITIKIGDHSVLLPVKTNTSLYDILLAGQKAGQIHFTGKNYSSMGFFISSIENLHEGDGKYLIYYVNGVEASVGISSYIPKINDVIEWKISTSI
;
A
#
# COMPACT_ATOMS: atom_id res chain seq x y z
N MET A 1 42.95 42.09 -5.16
CA MET A 1 41.67 41.37 -5.11
C MET A 1 41.85 40.06 -5.86
N LYS A 2 41.77 38.91 -5.16
CA LYS A 2 41.95 37.57 -5.77
C LYS A 2 40.77 37.27 -6.69
N ASN A 3 41.03 37.03 -7.99
CA ASN A 3 40.04 36.54 -8.95
C ASN A 3 39.53 35.14 -8.53
N VAL A 4 38.38 35.11 -7.89
CA VAL A 4 37.73 33.84 -7.56
C VAL A 4 37.24 33.21 -8.87
N ASN A 5 37.76 32.05 -9.20
CA ASN A 5 37.51 31.37 -10.46
C ASN A 5 36.00 31.06 -10.58
N LYS A 6 35.33 31.58 -11.61
CA LYS A 6 33.89 31.41 -11.83
C LYS A 6 33.41 29.93 -11.71
N LYS A 7 34.28 28.98 -12.03
CA LYS A 7 34.01 27.56 -11.89
C LYS A 7 33.75 27.11 -10.44
N TYR A 8 34.49 27.69 -9.47
CA TYR A 8 34.28 27.37 -8.05
C TYR A 8 32.98 27.96 -7.51
N ILE A 9 32.59 29.15 -7.99
CA ILE A 9 31.31 29.75 -7.58
C ILE A 9 30.13 28.90 -8.05
N ILE A 10 30.16 28.40 -9.30
CA ILE A 10 29.13 27.55 -9.86
C ILE A 10 29.06 26.21 -9.11
N PHE A 11 30.22 25.63 -8.78
CA PHE A 11 30.29 24.38 -8.01
C PHE A 11 29.71 24.57 -6.60
N PHE A 12 30.06 25.63 -5.88
CA PHE A 12 29.47 25.90 -4.56
C PHE A 12 27.97 26.16 -4.60
N LEU A 13 27.49 26.91 -5.60
CA LEU A 13 26.04 27.10 -5.80
C LEU A 13 25.28 25.78 -6.08
N SER A 14 25.89 24.89 -6.87
CA SER A 14 25.31 23.57 -7.15
C SER A 14 25.24 22.70 -5.90
N VAL A 15 26.28 22.68 -5.08
CA VAL A 15 26.32 21.89 -3.83
C VAL A 15 25.32 22.43 -2.81
N THR A 16 25.21 23.76 -2.66
CA THR A 16 24.23 24.36 -1.74
C THR A 16 22.79 24.08 -2.18
N PHE A 17 22.51 24.12 -3.47
CA PHE A 17 21.19 23.78 -4.02
C PHE A 17 20.82 22.32 -3.74
N LEU A 18 21.76 21.38 -3.88
CA LEU A 18 21.56 19.96 -3.57
C LEU A 18 21.23 19.74 -2.07
N ILE A 19 21.94 20.42 -1.17
CA ILE A 19 21.71 20.34 0.27
C ILE A 19 20.30 20.86 0.63
N VAL A 20 19.87 21.97 0.03
CA VAL A 20 18.53 22.55 0.26
C VAL A 20 17.45 21.60 -0.25
N CYS A 21 17.60 21.00 -1.45
CA CYS A 21 16.66 20.02 -1.97
C CYS A 21 16.55 18.79 -1.06
N PHE A 22 17.67 18.28 -0.56
CA PHE A 22 17.69 17.13 0.36
C PHE A 22 17.01 17.46 1.70
N SER A 23 17.19 18.67 2.22
CA SER A 23 16.54 19.14 3.45
C SER A 23 15.02 19.22 3.29
N ILE A 24 14.53 19.68 2.13
CA ILE A 24 13.09 19.78 1.86
C ILE A 24 12.46 18.38 1.76
N VAL A 25 13.13 17.42 1.12
CA VAL A 25 12.67 16.03 1.02
C VAL A 25 12.65 15.39 2.41
N TYR A 26 13.68 15.60 3.22
CA TYR A 26 13.75 15.09 4.60
C TYR A 26 12.65 15.67 5.48
N LEU A 27 12.37 16.98 5.38
CA LEU A 27 11.26 17.60 6.11
C LEU A 27 9.90 17.03 5.71
N LYS A 28 9.66 16.79 4.42
CA LYS A 28 8.43 16.14 3.95
C LYS A 28 8.29 14.71 4.46
N TYR A 29 9.39 13.99 4.58
CA TYR A 29 9.39 12.63 5.13
C TYR A 29 9.02 12.62 6.62
N GLN A 30 9.51 13.57 7.41
CA GLN A 30 9.19 13.68 8.83
C GLN A 30 7.74 14.12 9.11
N ILE A 31 7.17 14.97 8.24
CA ILE A 31 5.77 15.42 8.39
C ILE A 31 4.77 14.34 7.98
N GLY A 32 5.18 13.37 7.15
CA GLY A 32 4.35 12.26 6.67
C GLY A 32 4.21 11.08 7.63
N ASN A 33 5.01 11.00 8.70
CA ASN A 33 4.95 9.95 9.71
C ASN A 33 4.56 10.55 11.07
N PRO A 34 3.29 10.56 11.47
CA PRO A 34 2.93 10.86 12.85
C PRO A 34 3.45 9.73 13.74
N GLU A 35 4.44 10.06 14.55
CA GLU A 35 4.96 9.21 15.63
C GLU A 35 3.81 8.82 16.55
N VAL A 36 3.49 7.54 16.60
CA VAL A 36 2.56 6.98 17.60
C VAL A 36 3.25 7.12 18.95
N LYS A 37 2.83 8.13 19.71
CA LYS A 37 3.25 8.28 21.11
C LYS A 37 2.74 7.09 21.89
N ASP A 38 3.69 6.34 22.40
CA ASP A 38 3.57 5.29 23.39
C ASP A 38 2.67 5.74 24.54
N SER A 39 1.49 5.16 24.66
CA SER A 39 0.65 5.32 25.84
C SER A 39 1.11 4.31 26.89
N THR A 40 1.84 4.81 27.87
CA THR A 40 2.21 4.13 29.11
C THR A 40 1.02 3.39 29.73
N PRO A 41 1.15 2.13 30.12
CA PRO A 41 0.08 1.43 30.86
C PRO A 41 0.00 1.96 32.28
N LEU A 42 -1.16 2.51 32.64
CA LEU A 42 -1.49 2.85 34.01
C LEU A 42 -1.61 1.57 34.86
N PHE A 43 -0.69 1.45 35.76
CA PHE A 43 -0.66 0.47 36.85
C PHE A 43 -1.86 0.71 37.77
N PHE A 44 -2.88 -0.15 37.75
CA PHE A 44 -3.93 -0.12 38.74
C PHE A 44 -3.53 -0.94 39.97
N SER A 45 -3.28 -0.22 41.05
CA SER A 45 -3.08 -0.78 42.38
C SER A 45 -4.38 -1.39 42.91
N THR A 46 -4.29 -2.66 43.30
CA THR A 46 -5.35 -3.42 43.94
C THR A 46 -5.62 -2.90 45.33
N GLN A 47 -6.82 -2.40 45.60
CA GLN A 47 -7.36 -2.36 46.99
C GLN A 47 -8.71 -3.04 47.01
N ASN A 48 -8.79 -4.05 47.87
CA ASN A 48 -9.97 -4.80 48.27
C ASN A 48 -11.04 -3.89 48.89
N ILE A 49 -12.27 -3.94 48.40
CA ILE A 49 -13.46 -3.73 49.24
C ILE A 49 -14.55 -4.67 48.73
N SER A 50 -15.02 -5.45 49.67
CA SER A 50 -16.10 -6.43 49.63
C SER A 50 -17.46 -5.76 49.43
N LYS A 51 -18.34 -6.50 48.72
CA LYS A 51 -19.79 -6.56 48.85
C LYS A 51 -20.66 -5.78 47.86
N GLU A 52 -21.49 -6.57 47.28
CA GLU A 52 -22.79 -6.36 46.64
C GLU A 52 -22.81 -6.54 45.10
N ILE A 53 -23.44 -7.68 44.76
CA ILE A 53 -23.89 -8.03 43.40
C ILE A 53 -25.13 -7.19 43.08
N PRO A 54 -25.17 -6.48 41.98
CA PRO A 54 -26.28 -6.68 41.08
C PRO A 54 -25.88 -6.75 39.58
N VAL A 55 -26.51 -7.70 38.94
CA VAL A 55 -26.89 -7.74 37.51
C VAL A 55 -25.76 -7.66 36.49
N VAL A 56 -25.45 -8.83 35.96
CA VAL A 56 -24.76 -9.10 34.71
C VAL A 56 -25.32 -8.21 33.59
N SER A 57 -24.65 -7.12 33.32
CA SER A 57 -24.69 -6.52 31.97
C SER A 57 -23.75 -7.30 31.15
N GLU A 58 -24.30 -8.09 30.21
CA GLU A 58 -23.56 -8.76 29.14
C GLU A 58 -22.59 -7.76 28.51
N VAL A 59 -21.30 -7.92 28.82
CA VAL A 59 -20.25 -7.33 28.02
C VAL A 59 -20.35 -8.02 26.67
N LYS A 60 -21.00 -7.34 25.73
CA LYS A 60 -21.03 -7.69 24.33
C LYS A 60 -19.57 -7.69 23.86
N ILE A 61 -18.93 -8.85 23.94
CA ILE A 61 -17.63 -9.09 23.31
C ILE A 61 -17.86 -8.70 21.84
N SER A 62 -17.25 -7.57 21.44
CA SER A 62 -17.21 -7.15 20.06
C SER A 62 -16.62 -8.31 19.27
N GLN A 63 -17.49 -9.05 18.59
CA GLN A 63 -17.08 -10.09 17.66
C GLN A 63 -16.06 -9.47 16.73
N ASN A 64 -14.87 -10.10 16.65
CA ASN A 64 -13.88 -9.84 15.61
C ASN A 64 -14.64 -9.71 14.29
N ALA A 65 -14.79 -8.49 13.79
CA ALA A 65 -15.28 -8.28 12.45
C ALA A 65 -14.28 -8.98 11.52
N THR A 66 -14.66 -10.11 10.96
CA THR A 66 -13.89 -10.77 9.91
C THR A 66 -13.81 -9.77 8.77
N VAL A 67 -12.63 -9.22 8.54
CA VAL A 67 -12.40 -8.31 7.42
C VAL A 67 -12.47 -9.14 6.15
N ASP A 68 -13.43 -8.85 5.31
CA ASP A 68 -13.55 -9.47 3.99
C ASP A 68 -12.29 -9.19 3.18
N THR A 69 -11.67 -10.22 2.64
CA THR A 69 -10.38 -10.11 1.92
C THR A 69 -10.41 -10.81 0.58
N ILE A 70 -9.49 -10.39 -0.30
CA ILE A 70 -9.04 -11.14 -1.48
C ILE A 70 -7.58 -11.53 -1.30
N THR A 71 -7.16 -12.57 -2.00
CA THR A 71 -5.77 -12.99 -2.06
C THR A 71 -5.14 -12.50 -3.37
N ILE A 72 -4.05 -11.73 -3.28
CA ILE A 72 -3.23 -11.35 -4.44
C ILE A 72 -2.02 -12.27 -4.48
N LYS A 73 -1.80 -12.98 -5.60
CA LYS A 73 -0.65 -13.85 -5.84
C LYS A 73 0.26 -13.27 -6.93
N ILE A 74 1.56 -13.22 -6.65
CA ILE A 74 2.59 -12.71 -7.56
C ILE A 74 3.81 -13.62 -7.43
N GLY A 75 3.96 -14.57 -8.36
CA GLY A 75 4.96 -15.64 -8.21
C GLY A 75 4.73 -16.44 -6.92
N ASP A 76 5.76 -16.52 -6.08
CA ASP A 76 5.70 -17.24 -4.79
C ASP A 76 5.15 -16.39 -3.63
N HIS A 77 4.87 -15.11 -3.88
CA HIS A 77 4.33 -14.20 -2.87
C HIS A 77 2.82 -14.15 -2.91
N SER A 78 2.20 -14.04 -1.73
CA SER A 78 0.77 -13.77 -1.62
C SER A 78 0.48 -12.76 -0.52
N VAL A 79 -0.45 -11.85 -0.80
CA VAL A 79 -0.88 -10.77 0.11
C VAL A 79 -2.40 -10.82 0.23
N LEU A 80 -2.91 -10.65 1.45
CA LEU A 80 -4.34 -10.48 1.71
C LEU A 80 -4.67 -8.99 1.72
N LEU A 81 -5.58 -8.56 0.85
CA LEU A 81 -6.05 -7.18 0.81
C LEU A 81 -7.52 -7.10 1.20
N PRO A 82 -7.91 -6.12 2.03
CA PRO A 82 -9.30 -5.93 2.43
C PRO A 82 -10.17 -5.50 1.25
N VAL A 83 -11.37 -6.08 1.16
CA VAL A 83 -12.35 -5.77 0.12
C VAL A 83 -13.48 -4.95 0.72
N LYS A 84 -13.91 -3.94 -0.01
CA LYS A 84 -15.15 -3.19 0.25
C LYS A 84 -16.11 -3.41 -0.91
N THR A 85 -17.39 -3.44 -0.61
CA THR A 85 -18.45 -3.58 -1.63
C THR A 85 -18.29 -2.53 -2.73
N ASN A 86 -18.44 -2.94 -3.98
CA ASN A 86 -18.36 -2.08 -5.18
C ASN A 86 -17.02 -1.33 -5.36
N THR A 87 -15.93 -1.88 -4.85
CA THR A 87 -14.59 -1.31 -5.04
C THR A 87 -13.86 -2.06 -6.16
N SER A 88 -13.30 -1.35 -7.13
CA SER A 88 -12.54 -1.96 -8.22
C SER A 88 -11.24 -2.61 -7.72
N LEU A 89 -10.75 -3.61 -8.45
CA LEU A 89 -9.45 -4.21 -8.15
C LEU A 89 -8.33 -3.17 -8.15
N TYR A 90 -8.39 -2.19 -9.06
CA TYR A 90 -7.44 -1.07 -9.10
C TYR A 90 -7.43 -0.28 -7.78
N ASP A 91 -8.60 0.09 -7.25
CA ASP A 91 -8.69 0.85 -6.01
C ASP A 91 -8.24 0.05 -4.79
N ILE A 92 -8.49 -1.27 -4.78
CA ILE A 92 -8.00 -2.17 -3.73
C ILE A 92 -6.48 -2.25 -3.77
N LEU A 93 -5.88 -2.44 -4.94
CA LEU A 93 -4.42 -2.45 -5.11
C LEU A 93 -3.80 -1.10 -4.73
N LEU A 94 -4.43 0.01 -5.11
CA LEU A 94 -3.97 1.35 -4.76
C LEU A 94 -3.99 1.59 -3.24
N ALA A 95 -5.01 1.09 -2.55
CA ALA A 95 -5.09 1.13 -1.09
C ALA A 95 -3.99 0.26 -0.45
N GLY A 96 -3.76 -0.95 -0.97
CA GLY A 96 -2.67 -1.84 -0.54
C GLY A 96 -1.29 -1.21 -0.75
N GLN A 97 -1.07 -0.53 -1.88
CA GLN A 97 0.18 0.20 -2.14
C GLN A 97 0.38 1.36 -1.16
N LYS A 98 -0.65 2.13 -0.85
CA LYS A 98 -0.59 3.20 0.16
C LYS A 98 -0.30 2.66 1.56
N ALA A 99 -0.73 1.45 1.85
CA ALA A 99 -0.45 0.76 3.11
C ALA A 99 0.92 0.03 3.12
N GLY A 100 1.70 0.08 2.03
CA GLY A 100 2.98 -0.59 1.91
C GLY A 100 2.90 -2.11 1.81
N GLN A 101 1.73 -2.67 1.47
CA GLN A 101 1.50 -4.11 1.39
C GLN A 101 1.82 -4.70 0.01
N ILE A 102 1.81 -3.88 -1.03
CA ILE A 102 2.07 -4.26 -2.43
C ILE A 102 2.64 -3.06 -3.17
N HIS A 103 3.48 -3.33 -4.17
CA HIS A 103 4.01 -2.28 -5.04
C HIS A 103 3.70 -2.59 -6.50
N PHE A 104 3.17 -1.61 -7.23
CA PHE A 104 2.94 -1.73 -8.67
C PHE A 104 3.10 -0.39 -9.38
N THR A 105 3.40 -0.46 -10.66
CA THR A 105 3.44 0.70 -11.57
C THR A 105 2.64 0.40 -12.83
N GLY A 106 2.28 1.43 -13.57
CA GLY A 106 1.53 1.26 -14.80
C GLY A 106 1.08 2.57 -15.40
N LYS A 107 0.17 2.49 -16.36
CA LYS A 107 -0.32 3.63 -17.11
C LYS A 107 -1.84 3.61 -17.23
N ASN A 108 -2.44 4.78 -17.06
CA ASN A 108 -3.87 4.97 -17.26
C ASN A 108 -4.14 5.36 -18.73
N TYR A 109 -5.05 4.65 -19.37
CA TYR A 109 -5.54 4.92 -20.72
C TYR A 109 -7.00 5.37 -20.62
N SER A 110 -7.32 6.52 -21.23
CA SER A 110 -8.61 7.24 -21.04
C SER A 110 -9.86 6.41 -21.37
N SER A 111 -9.75 5.41 -22.24
CA SER A 111 -10.89 4.56 -22.64
C SER A 111 -10.84 3.13 -22.09
N MET A 112 -9.71 2.70 -21.56
CA MET A 112 -9.48 1.30 -21.14
C MET A 112 -9.16 1.15 -19.66
N GLY A 113 -8.89 2.24 -18.95
CA GLY A 113 -8.51 2.23 -17.55
C GLY A 113 -7.02 2.03 -17.30
N PHE A 114 -6.66 1.54 -16.12
CA PHE A 114 -5.28 1.40 -15.69
C PHE A 114 -4.71 0.02 -16.09
N PHE A 115 -3.54 0.04 -16.72
CA PHE A 115 -2.74 -1.13 -17.08
C PHE A 115 -1.50 -1.19 -16.22
N ILE A 116 -1.26 -2.33 -15.58
CA ILE A 116 -0.07 -2.57 -14.78
C ILE A 116 1.09 -2.94 -15.69
N SER A 117 2.20 -2.21 -15.57
CA SER A 117 3.47 -2.49 -16.27
C SER A 117 4.44 -3.27 -15.40
N SER A 118 4.34 -3.13 -14.08
CA SER A 118 5.07 -3.95 -13.12
C SER A 118 4.27 -4.15 -11.86
N ILE A 119 4.42 -5.30 -11.22
CA ILE A 119 3.87 -5.62 -9.92
C ILE A 119 4.87 -6.50 -9.18
N GLU A 120 5.33 -6.02 -8.03
CA GLU A 120 6.45 -6.60 -7.28
C GLU A 120 7.65 -6.88 -8.21
N ASN A 121 8.06 -8.12 -8.32
CA ASN A 121 9.17 -8.58 -9.15
C ASN A 121 8.78 -8.94 -10.60
N LEU A 122 7.51 -8.85 -10.97
CA LEU A 122 7.05 -9.13 -12.34
C LEU A 122 7.00 -7.83 -13.16
N HIS A 123 7.54 -7.87 -14.38
CA HIS A 123 7.60 -6.72 -15.28
C HIS A 123 7.20 -7.12 -16.70
N GLU A 124 6.46 -6.25 -17.39
CA GLU A 124 6.28 -6.34 -18.84
C GLU A 124 7.57 -5.93 -19.57
N GLY A 125 7.69 -6.30 -20.83
CA GLY A 125 8.82 -5.94 -21.71
C GLY A 125 9.37 -7.14 -22.47
N ASP A 126 10.15 -6.89 -23.52
CA ASP A 126 10.76 -7.92 -24.37
C ASP A 126 9.75 -8.94 -24.94
N GLY A 127 8.57 -8.46 -25.36
CA GLY A 127 7.47 -9.32 -25.83
C GLY A 127 6.75 -10.08 -24.72
N LYS A 128 6.94 -9.70 -23.48
CA LYS A 128 6.25 -10.26 -22.30
C LYS A 128 5.19 -9.29 -21.82
N TYR A 129 4.05 -9.84 -21.42
CA TYR A 129 2.89 -9.10 -20.95
C TYR A 129 2.48 -9.56 -19.55
N LEU A 130 2.00 -8.64 -18.74
CA LEU A 130 1.39 -8.95 -17.45
C LEU A 130 -0.10 -9.23 -17.63
N ILE A 131 -0.51 -10.46 -17.35
CA ILE A 131 -1.90 -10.90 -17.40
C ILE A 131 -2.32 -11.32 -15.99
N TYR A 132 -3.54 -11.01 -15.60
CA TYR A 132 -4.07 -11.48 -14.34
C TYR A 132 -5.20 -12.50 -14.51
N TYR A 133 -5.30 -13.39 -13.56
CA TYR A 133 -6.26 -14.47 -13.47
C TYR A 133 -7.10 -14.29 -12.22
N VAL A 134 -8.36 -14.62 -12.30
CA VAL A 134 -9.30 -14.66 -11.17
C VAL A 134 -9.69 -16.10 -10.93
N ASN A 135 -9.36 -16.62 -9.76
CA ASN A 135 -9.65 -18.03 -9.39
C ASN A 135 -9.15 -19.04 -10.47
N GLY A 136 -8.01 -18.74 -11.07
CA GLY A 136 -7.37 -19.58 -12.09
C GLY A 136 -7.87 -19.34 -13.52
N VAL A 137 -8.86 -18.47 -13.75
CA VAL A 137 -9.38 -18.11 -15.07
C VAL A 137 -8.82 -16.75 -15.49
N GLU A 138 -8.32 -16.66 -16.73
CA GLU A 138 -7.84 -15.40 -17.28
C GLU A 138 -8.94 -14.32 -17.27
N ALA A 139 -8.59 -13.14 -16.81
CA ALA A 139 -9.54 -12.04 -16.70
C ALA A 139 -9.85 -11.45 -18.07
N SER A 140 -11.13 -11.30 -18.38
CA SER A 140 -11.62 -10.70 -19.63
C SER A 140 -11.81 -9.18 -19.56
N VAL A 141 -11.61 -8.57 -18.40
CA VAL A 141 -11.77 -7.11 -18.17
C VAL A 141 -10.55 -6.55 -17.46
N GLY A 142 -10.29 -5.25 -17.65
CA GLY A 142 -9.19 -4.56 -16.95
C GLY A 142 -9.46 -4.38 -15.45
N ILE A 143 -8.39 -4.20 -14.67
CA ILE A 143 -8.46 -4.06 -13.20
C ILE A 143 -9.33 -2.88 -12.72
N SER A 144 -9.48 -1.84 -13.54
CA SER A 144 -10.33 -0.69 -13.26
C SER A 144 -11.83 -1.01 -13.31
N SER A 145 -12.20 -2.08 -14.03
CA SER A 145 -13.60 -2.49 -14.24
C SER A 145 -13.96 -3.76 -13.47
N TYR A 146 -12.97 -4.52 -13.01
CA TYR A 146 -13.20 -5.73 -12.24
C TYR A 146 -13.52 -5.40 -10.78
N ILE A 147 -14.67 -5.89 -10.29
CA ILE A 147 -15.10 -5.79 -8.88
C ILE A 147 -14.90 -7.17 -8.23
N PRO A 148 -13.87 -7.34 -7.39
CA PRO A 148 -13.61 -8.63 -6.75
C PRO A 148 -14.70 -9.03 -5.76
N LYS A 149 -14.90 -10.32 -5.63
CA LYS A 149 -15.72 -10.94 -4.59
C LYS A 149 -14.83 -11.34 -3.41
N ILE A 150 -15.45 -11.47 -2.24
CA ILE A 150 -14.79 -11.99 -1.05
C ILE A 150 -14.18 -13.36 -1.35
N ASN A 151 -12.94 -13.57 -0.90
CA ASN A 151 -12.14 -14.78 -1.12
C ASN A 151 -11.69 -15.01 -2.57
N ASP A 152 -11.87 -14.07 -3.50
CA ASP A 152 -11.25 -14.21 -4.81
C ASP A 152 -9.72 -14.31 -4.69
N VAL A 153 -9.14 -15.15 -5.53
CA VAL A 153 -7.70 -15.30 -5.71
C VAL A 153 -7.32 -14.63 -7.03
N ILE A 154 -6.57 -13.54 -6.96
CA ILE A 154 -6.10 -12.77 -8.11
C ILE A 154 -4.62 -13.09 -8.30
N GLU A 155 -4.26 -13.68 -9.43
CA GLU A 155 -2.89 -14.12 -9.71
C GLU A 155 -2.32 -13.40 -10.94
N TRP A 156 -1.18 -12.72 -10.80
CA TRP A 156 -0.44 -12.14 -11.93
C TRP A 156 0.58 -13.11 -12.48
N LYS A 157 0.60 -13.22 -13.82
CA LYS A 157 1.56 -14.05 -14.57
C LYS A 157 2.15 -13.28 -15.73
N ILE A 158 3.36 -13.66 -16.10
CA ILE A 158 3.97 -13.25 -17.36
C ILE A 158 3.47 -14.18 -18.47
N SER A 159 2.98 -13.59 -19.56
CA SER A 159 2.66 -14.29 -20.82
C SER A 159 3.56 -13.78 -21.96
N THR A 160 3.90 -14.64 -22.89
CA THR A 160 4.69 -14.34 -24.09
C THR A 160 3.85 -14.31 -25.37
N SER A 161 2.55 -14.57 -25.24
CA SER A 161 1.60 -14.51 -26.38
C SER A 161 0.33 -13.77 -25.97
N ILE A 162 -0.18 -13.00 -26.88
CA ILE A 162 -1.53 -12.43 -26.86
C ILE A 162 -2.34 -13.13 -27.94
#